data_631a63f1ab65d8d491b9b8b524c28723
#
_entry.id   631a63f1ab65d8d491b9b8b524c28723
#
_cell.length_a   1.000
_cell.length_b   1.000
_cell.length_c   1.000
_cell.angle_alpha   90.00
_cell.angle_beta   90.00
_cell.angle_gamma   90.00
#
_symmetry.space_group_name_H-M   'P 1'
#
loop_
_entity.id
_entity.type
_entity.pdbx_description
1 polymer ?
#
loop_
_entity_poly.entity_id
_entity_poly.type
_entity_poly.pdbx_seq_one_letter_code
_entity_poly.pdbx_strand_id
1 'polypeptide(L)'
;MSKNWVSRYGWFVAGVLLNSFGVALITKAALGTSPISSLPYVLSFRFPVTLGQFTFVMNMFFILGQWLLLRKDFHPIQFLQIAVNVLFSLVIDVSMGLLSWLEPDTLPAQLLALAAGCAVLAFGISIEVAPRVLMVPGEGIVQAITAVSGCRFGSVKVGFDATLVATALVLSLLFFHRLQGLGVGTILSTLAVGRIVNLYNRRLPLISRISALVP
;
A
#
# COMPACT_ATOMS: atom_id res chain seq x y z
N MET A 1 -13.93 -11.98 -26.29
CA MET A 1 -13.90 -11.17 -25.05
C MET A 1 -13.29 -11.88 -23.82
N SER A 2 -13.25 -13.22 -23.72
CA SER A 2 -12.87 -13.94 -22.48
C SER A 2 -11.36 -14.05 -22.19
N LYS A 3 -10.46 -14.04 -23.18
CA LYS A 3 -9.00 -14.23 -22.98
C LYS A 3 -8.31 -13.06 -22.25
N ASN A 4 -8.75 -11.84 -22.45
CA ASN A 4 -8.10 -10.67 -21.84
C ASN A 4 -8.49 -10.50 -20.35
N TRP A 5 -9.64 -11.01 -19.93
CA TRP A 5 -10.13 -10.87 -18.56
C TRP A 5 -9.26 -11.66 -17.57
N VAL A 6 -8.99 -12.93 -17.85
CA VAL A 6 -8.11 -13.77 -17.01
C VAL A 6 -6.71 -13.16 -16.89
N SER A 7 -6.16 -12.67 -18.01
CA SER A 7 -4.85 -12.02 -18.01
C SER A 7 -4.84 -10.74 -17.16
N ARG A 8 -5.87 -9.90 -17.22
CA ARG A 8 -5.99 -8.66 -16.44
C ARG A 8 -6.02 -8.94 -14.94
N TYR A 9 -6.85 -9.91 -14.51
CA TYR A 9 -6.90 -10.31 -13.10
C TYR A 9 -5.60 -10.97 -12.65
N GLY A 10 -4.96 -11.77 -13.49
CA GLY A 10 -3.65 -12.37 -13.20
C GLY A 10 -2.58 -11.30 -12.94
N TRP A 11 -2.49 -10.28 -13.79
CA TRP A 11 -1.57 -9.16 -13.57
C TRP A 11 -1.91 -8.34 -12.33
N PHE A 12 -3.21 -8.10 -12.07
CA PHE A 12 -3.65 -7.44 -10.86
C PHE A 12 -3.20 -8.18 -9.60
N VAL A 13 -3.44 -9.50 -9.52
CA VAL A 13 -3.00 -10.33 -8.39
C VAL A 13 -1.47 -10.33 -8.25
N ALA A 14 -0.73 -10.46 -9.36
CA ALA A 14 0.74 -10.38 -9.33
C ALA A 14 1.21 -9.01 -8.79
N GLY A 15 0.55 -7.93 -9.17
CA GLY A 15 0.80 -6.59 -8.63
C GLY A 15 0.55 -6.52 -7.12
N VAL A 16 -0.57 -7.08 -6.65
CA VAL A 16 -0.91 -7.14 -5.21
C VAL A 16 0.15 -7.92 -4.42
N LEU A 17 0.62 -9.05 -4.93
CA LEU A 17 1.69 -9.84 -4.28
C LEU A 17 2.99 -9.05 -4.16
N LEU A 18 3.41 -8.39 -5.24
CA LEU A 18 4.62 -7.56 -5.24
C LEU A 18 4.47 -6.32 -4.34
N ASN A 19 3.30 -5.70 -4.33
CA ASN A 19 2.98 -4.57 -3.47
C ASN A 19 3.10 -4.97 -1.99
N SER A 20 2.47 -6.07 -1.57
CA SER A 20 2.54 -6.61 -0.21
C SER A 20 3.98 -6.93 0.21
N PHE A 21 4.75 -7.57 -0.67
CA PHE A 21 6.16 -7.88 -0.42
C PHE A 21 7.00 -6.61 -0.29
N GLY A 22 6.75 -5.60 -1.13
CA GLY A 22 7.41 -4.30 -1.06
C GLY A 22 7.15 -3.57 0.26
N VAL A 23 5.90 -3.62 0.77
CA VAL A 23 5.55 -3.08 2.10
C VAL A 23 6.38 -3.77 3.19
N ALA A 24 6.46 -5.10 3.18
CA ALA A 24 7.23 -5.86 4.16
C ALA A 24 8.73 -5.52 4.09
N LEU A 25 9.29 -5.38 2.88
CA LEU A 25 10.70 -5.06 2.68
C LEU A 25 11.05 -3.63 3.16
N ILE A 26 10.19 -2.63 2.89
CA ILE A 26 10.34 -1.28 3.45
C ILE A 26 10.32 -1.33 4.98
N THR A 27 9.39 -2.08 5.54
CA THR A 27 9.23 -2.20 7.01
C THR A 27 10.45 -2.85 7.65
N LYS A 28 11.01 -3.89 7.03
CA LYS A 28 12.25 -4.58 7.45
C LYS A 28 13.52 -3.74 7.32
N ALA A 29 13.49 -2.66 6.56
CA ALA A 29 14.61 -1.72 6.48
C ALA A 29 14.89 -0.97 7.80
N ALA A 30 14.01 -1.07 8.80
CA ALA A 30 14.12 -0.47 10.14
C ALA A 30 14.24 1.06 10.18
N LEU A 31 13.91 1.75 9.08
CA LEU A 31 13.87 3.22 8.98
C LEU A 31 12.44 3.79 9.03
N GLY A 32 11.45 2.95 9.29
CA GLY A 32 10.03 3.26 9.24
C GLY A 32 9.32 2.39 8.20
N THR A 33 8.12 2.80 7.78
CA THR A 33 7.32 2.05 6.80
C THR A 33 6.63 3.00 5.82
N SER A 34 5.78 2.48 4.91
CA SER A 34 4.98 3.33 4.02
C SER A 34 3.91 4.10 4.80
N PRO A 35 3.45 5.28 4.35
CA PRO A 35 2.46 6.08 5.06
C PRO A 35 1.18 5.32 5.41
N ILE A 36 0.65 4.55 4.45
CA ILE A 36 -0.58 3.78 4.65
C ILE A 36 -0.40 2.63 5.64
N SER A 37 0.81 2.09 5.76
CA SER A 37 1.14 1.01 6.69
C SER A 37 1.63 1.53 8.05
N SER A 38 1.81 2.85 8.20
CA SER A 38 2.37 3.44 9.42
C SER A 38 1.51 3.18 10.64
N LEU A 39 0.19 3.36 10.52
CA LEU A 39 -0.74 3.12 11.62
C LEU A 39 -0.82 1.63 12.01
N PRO A 40 -1.05 0.66 11.10
CA PRO A 40 -0.94 -0.77 11.39
C PRO A 40 0.39 -1.16 12.03
N TYR A 41 1.48 -0.61 11.56
CA TYR A 41 2.81 -0.96 12.05
C TYR A 41 3.04 -0.49 13.49
N VAL A 42 2.66 0.74 13.83
CA VAL A 42 2.73 1.24 15.21
C VAL A 42 1.86 0.38 16.14
N LEU A 43 0.64 0.03 15.72
CA LEU A 43 -0.26 -0.79 16.51
C LEU A 43 0.27 -2.22 16.72
N SER A 44 0.95 -2.81 15.73
CA SER A 44 1.54 -4.16 15.86
C SER A 44 2.64 -4.26 16.91
N PHE A 45 3.27 -3.16 17.31
CA PHE A 45 4.21 -3.15 18.43
C PHE A 45 3.52 -3.17 19.81
N ARG A 46 2.28 -2.68 19.89
CA ARG A 46 1.56 -2.55 21.16
C ARG A 46 0.70 -3.77 21.48
N PHE A 47 0.16 -4.42 20.47
CA PHE A 47 -0.81 -5.49 20.60
C PHE A 47 -0.26 -6.78 19.97
N PRO A 48 -0.66 -7.97 20.46
CA PRO A 48 -0.24 -9.27 19.92
C PRO A 48 -1.00 -9.57 18.59
N VAL A 49 -0.92 -8.64 17.65
CA VAL A 49 -1.60 -8.69 16.35
C VAL A 49 -0.58 -8.31 15.28
N THR A 50 -0.56 -9.07 14.19
CA THR A 50 0.44 -8.88 13.14
C THR A 50 0.22 -7.60 12.32
N LEU A 51 1.26 -7.18 11.56
CA LEU A 51 1.15 -6.05 10.63
C LEU A 51 0.05 -6.30 9.58
N GLY A 52 -0.02 -7.51 9.03
CA GLY A 52 -1.04 -7.87 8.03
C GLY A 52 -2.45 -7.84 8.62
N GLN A 53 -2.64 -8.39 9.83
CA GLN A 53 -3.94 -8.37 10.49
C GLN A 53 -4.43 -6.96 10.77
N PHE A 54 -3.58 -6.06 11.27
CA PHE A 54 -3.96 -4.65 11.43
C PHE A 54 -4.22 -3.96 10.09
N THR A 55 -3.43 -4.28 9.07
CA THR A 55 -3.66 -3.79 7.71
C THR A 55 -5.02 -4.27 7.18
N PHE A 56 -5.37 -5.53 7.43
CA PHE A 56 -6.69 -6.06 7.06
C PHE A 56 -7.82 -5.26 7.71
N VAL A 57 -7.76 -5.08 9.03
CA VAL A 57 -8.79 -4.35 9.78
C VAL A 57 -8.90 -2.91 9.30
N MET A 58 -7.77 -2.22 9.13
CA MET A 58 -7.77 -0.84 8.66
C MET A 58 -8.35 -0.71 7.25
N ASN A 59 -8.01 -1.62 6.36
CA ASN A 59 -8.56 -1.66 5.00
C ASN A 59 -10.07 -1.96 5.00
N MET A 60 -10.59 -2.74 5.95
CA MET A 60 -12.04 -2.91 6.12
C MET A 60 -12.72 -1.59 6.48
N PHE A 61 -12.11 -0.77 7.35
CA PHE A 61 -12.61 0.58 7.61
C PHE A 61 -12.56 1.48 6.37
N PHE A 62 -11.55 1.33 5.52
CA PHE A 62 -11.48 2.07 4.25
C PHE A 62 -12.59 1.65 3.29
N ILE A 63 -12.87 0.35 3.16
CA ILE A 63 -13.99 -0.14 2.32
C ILE A 63 -15.34 0.36 2.88
N LEU A 64 -15.52 0.31 4.19
CA LEU A 64 -16.70 0.86 4.85
C LEU A 64 -16.83 2.37 4.58
N GLY A 65 -15.74 3.12 4.70
CA GLY A 65 -15.69 4.54 4.37
C GLY A 65 -16.06 4.83 2.92
N GLN A 66 -15.54 4.05 1.97
CA GLN A 66 -15.94 4.14 0.55
C GLN A 66 -17.44 3.96 0.38
N TRP A 67 -18.00 2.92 1.01
CA TRP A 67 -19.43 2.64 0.92
C TRP A 67 -20.28 3.76 1.50
N LEU A 68 -19.89 4.32 2.65
CA LEU A 68 -20.59 5.43 3.29
C LEU A 68 -20.52 6.73 2.47
N LEU A 69 -19.37 7.00 1.83
CA LEU A 69 -19.17 8.21 1.02
C LEU A 69 -19.88 8.13 -0.33
N LEU A 70 -19.74 7.01 -1.02
CA LEU A 70 -20.25 6.83 -2.38
C LEU A 70 -21.75 6.41 -2.40
N ARG A 71 -22.22 5.76 -1.34
CA ARG A 71 -23.62 5.32 -1.22
C ARG A 71 -24.11 4.59 -2.48
N LYS A 72 -24.97 5.25 -3.27
CA LYS A 72 -25.55 4.69 -4.50
C LYS A 72 -24.53 4.50 -5.63
N ASP A 73 -23.45 5.25 -5.63
CA ASP A 73 -22.38 5.17 -6.62
C ASP A 73 -21.33 4.09 -6.27
N PHE A 74 -21.51 3.41 -5.13
CA PHE A 74 -20.66 2.29 -4.75
C PHE A 74 -21.04 1.04 -5.55
N HIS A 75 -20.23 0.70 -6.56
CA HIS A 75 -20.48 -0.48 -7.38
C HIS A 75 -20.27 -1.79 -6.61
N PRO A 76 -21.16 -2.79 -6.73
CA PRO A 76 -21.02 -4.08 -6.02
C PRO A 76 -19.68 -4.81 -6.26
N ILE A 77 -19.06 -4.61 -7.41
CA ILE A 77 -17.73 -5.17 -7.73
C ILE A 77 -16.65 -4.71 -6.74
N GLN A 78 -16.84 -3.57 -6.08
CA GLN A 78 -15.91 -3.07 -5.08
C GLN A 78 -15.85 -3.95 -3.82
N PHE A 79 -16.87 -4.78 -3.55
CA PHE A 79 -16.78 -5.78 -2.48
C PHE A 79 -15.71 -6.85 -2.73
N LEU A 80 -15.26 -7.04 -3.98
CA LEU A 80 -14.09 -7.89 -4.26
C LEU A 80 -12.80 -7.35 -3.62
N GLN A 81 -12.77 -6.07 -3.25
CA GLN A 81 -11.66 -5.52 -2.44
C GLN A 81 -11.48 -6.28 -1.12
N ILE A 82 -12.53 -6.90 -0.56
CA ILE A 82 -12.42 -7.71 0.67
C ILE A 82 -11.54 -8.94 0.41
N ALA A 83 -11.78 -9.67 -0.68
CA ALA A 83 -10.96 -10.83 -1.05
C ALA A 83 -9.50 -10.43 -1.35
N VAL A 84 -9.32 -9.31 -2.06
CA VAL A 84 -7.99 -8.73 -2.33
C VAL A 84 -7.31 -8.33 -1.02
N ASN A 85 -8.05 -7.75 -0.08
CA ASN A 85 -7.52 -7.35 1.23
C ASN A 85 -7.06 -8.56 2.07
N VAL A 86 -7.80 -9.66 2.04
CA VAL A 86 -7.36 -10.93 2.67
C VAL A 86 -6.02 -11.37 2.07
N LEU A 87 -5.93 -11.43 0.74
CA LEU A 87 -4.68 -11.81 0.06
C LEU A 87 -3.53 -10.87 0.41
N PHE A 88 -3.75 -9.55 0.31
CA PHE A 88 -2.77 -8.51 0.60
C PHE A 88 -2.21 -8.65 2.01
N SER A 89 -3.08 -8.80 3.01
CA SER A 89 -2.73 -8.90 4.42
C SER A 89 -1.98 -10.18 4.75
N LEU A 90 -2.42 -11.32 4.21
CA LEU A 90 -1.74 -12.60 4.37
C LEU A 90 -0.33 -12.57 3.76
N VAL A 91 -0.19 -11.98 2.57
CA VAL A 91 1.12 -11.88 1.90
C VAL A 91 2.05 -10.92 2.64
N ILE A 92 1.54 -9.86 3.27
CA ILE A 92 2.36 -9.03 4.18
C ILE A 92 2.94 -9.89 5.30
N ASP A 93 2.11 -10.66 6.02
CA ASP A 93 2.57 -11.46 7.15
C ASP A 93 3.53 -12.58 6.72
N VAL A 94 3.24 -13.27 5.63
CA VAL A 94 4.15 -14.25 5.04
C VAL A 94 5.48 -13.60 4.66
N SER A 95 5.45 -12.44 4.03
CA SER A 95 6.65 -11.70 3.63
C SER A 95 7.46 -11.22 4.84
N MET A 96 6.80 -10.75 5.91
CA MET A 96 7.46 -10.39 7.17
C MET A 96 8.18 -11.59 7.80
N GLY A 97 7.57 -12.79 7.73
CA GLY A 97 8.19 -14.05 8.17
C GLY A 97 9.35 -14.46 7.27
N LEU A 98 9.19 -14.44 5.95
CA LEU A 98 10.25 -14.76 4.98
C LEU A 98 11.46 -13.83 5.09
N LEU A 99 11.23 -12.57 5.43
CA LEU A 99 12.27 -11.57 5.63
C LEU A 99 12.74 -11.48 7.10
N SER A 100 12.46 -12.47 7.93
CA SER A 100 12.87 -12.47 9.36
C SER A 100 14.39 -12.34 9.53
N TRP A 101 15.16 -12.90 8.59
CA TRP A 101 16.62 -12.82 8.56
C TRP A 101 17.16 -11.43 8.19
N LEU A 102 16.31 -10.55 7.62
CA LEU A 102 16.72 -9.23 7.19
C LEU A 102 16.61 -8.25 8.38
N GLU A 103 17.73 -8.09 9.07
CA GLU A 103 17.91 -7.17 10.20
C GLU A 103 19.13 -6.28 9.92
N PRO A 104 18.97 -5.20 9.11
CA PRO A 104 20.11 -4.36 8.73
C PRO A 104 20.55 -3.49 9.91
N ASP A 105 21.78 -3.73 10.41
CA ASP A 105 22.36 -3.04 11.56
C ASP A 105 23.08 -1.74 11.19
N THR A 106 23.43 -1.55 9.92
CA THR A 106 24.13 -0.37 9.45
C THR A 106 23.25 0.53 8.60
N LEU A 107 23.46 1.84 8.72
CA LEU A 107 22.68 2.82 7.92
C LEU A 107 22.73 2.56 6.40
N PRO A 108 23.90 2.23 5.79
CA PRO A 108 23.94 1.87 4.37
C PRO A 108 23.08 0.65 4.03
N ALA A 109 23.10 -0.40 4.86
CA ALA A 109 22.27 -1.59 4.66
C ALA A 109 20.78 -1.26 4.79
N GLN A 110 20.40 -0.44 5.77
CA GLN A 110 19.02 0.05 5.94
C GLN A 110 18.56 0.85 4.73
N LEU A 111 19.38 1.76 4.21
CA LEU A 111 19.05 2.55 3.02
C LEU A 111 18.97 1.69 1.77
N LEU A 112 19.81 0.67 1.60
CA LEU A 112 19.72 -0.27 0.49
C LEU A 112 18.44 -1.12 0.57
N ALA A 113 18.08 -1.63 1.75
CA ALA A 113 16.85 -2.36 1.96
C ALA A 113 15.62 -1.47 1.70
N LEU A 114 15.65 -0.21 2.16
CA LEU A 114 14.59 0.77 1.90
C LEU A 114 14.46 1.05 0.39
N ALA A 115 15.57 1.28 -0.29
CA ALA A 115 15.56 1.56 -1.74
C ALA A 115 15.03 0.37 -2.54
N ALA A 116 15.46 -0.86 -2.20
CA ALA A 116 14.95 -2.09 -2.80
C ALA A 116 13.45 -2.24 -2.53
N GLY A 117 13.00 -2.01 -1.29
CA GLY A 117 11.59 -2.04 -0.91
C GLY A 117 10.76 -1.03 -1.68
N CYS A 118 11.22 0.21 -1.80
CA CYS A 118 10.56 1.25 -2.60
C CYS A 118 10.47 0.87 -4.09
N ALA A 119 11.52 0.27 -4.65
CA ALA A 119 11.53 -0.17 -6.05
C ALA A 119 10.52 -1.30 -6.28
N VAL A 120 10.50 -2.33 -5.41
CA VAL A 120 9.57 -3.45 -5.50
C VAL A 120 8.13 -2.99 -5.29
N LEU A 121 7.89 -2.15 -4.27
CA LEU A 121 6.57 -1.58 -3.99
C LEU A 121 6.05 -0.79 -5.19
N ALA A 122 6.87 0.11 -5.73
CA ALA A 122 6.51 0.91 -6.89
C ALA A 122 6.23 0.06 -8.14
N PHE A 123 6.97 -1.03 -8.34
CA PHE A 123 6.74 -1.97 -9.43
C PHE A 123 5.42 -2.73 -9.23
N GLY A 124 5.15 -3.21 -8.00
CA GLY A 124 3.89 -3.84 -7.62
C GLY A 124 2.70 -2.93 -7.90
N ILE A 125 2.73 -1.68 -7.44
CA ILE A 125 1.69 -0.67 -7.68
C ILE A 125 1.49 -0.44 -9.18
N SER A 126 2.58 -0.32 -9.96
CA SER A 126 2.48 -0.08 -11.40
C SER A 126 1.80 -1.22 -12.14
N ILE A 127 2.10 -2.48 -11.76
CA ILE A 127 1.47 -3.68 -12.34
C ILE A 127 0.02 -3.83 -11.88
N GLU A 128 -0.26 -3.51 -10.61
CA GLU A 128 -1.60 -3.61 -10.02
C GLU A 128 -2.59 -2.66 -10.67
N VAL A 129 -2.17 -1.40 -10.89
CA VAL A 129 -3.05 -0.35 -11.41
C VAL A 129 -3.25 -0.45 -12.92
N ALA A 130 -2.24 -0.95 -13.67
CA ALA A 130 -2.25 -1.00 -15.14
C ALA A 130 -3.47 -1.72 -15.75
N PRO A 131 -3.94 -2.87 -15.25
CA PRO A 131 -5.07 -3.59 -15.83
C PRO A 131 -6.45 -2.95 -15.52
N ARG A 132 -6.54 -1.93 -14.68
CA ARG A 132 -7.77 -1.21 -14.30
C ARG A 132 -8.92 -2.18 -13.91
N VAL A 133 -8.62 -3.15 -13.06
CA VAL A 133 -9.60 -4.16 -12.59
C VAL A 133 -10.31 -3.67 -11.33
N LEU A 134 -9.53 -3.43 -10.31
CA LEU A 134 -9.94 -2.96 -8.98
C LEU A 134 -8.88 -2.00 -8.44
N MET A 135 -9.21 -1.29 -7.38
CA MET A 135 -8.24 -0.58 -6.56
C MET A 135 -8.10 -1.28 -5.22
N VAL A 136 -6.90 -1.29 -4.65
CA VAL A 136 -6.76 -1.70 -3.26
C VAL A 136 -7.48 -0.69 -2.34
N PRO A 137 -7.94 -1.12 -1.16
CA PRO A 137 -8.80 -0.29 -0.30
C PRO A 137 -8.24 1.09 0.03
N GLY A 138 -6.92 1.20 0.15
CA GLY A 138 -6.24 2.47 0.47
C GLY A 138 -6.33 3.51 -0.64
N GLU A 139 -6.17 3.11 -1.90
CA GLU A 139 -6.40 3.99 -3.05
C GLU A 139 -7.90 4.21 -3.28
N GLY A 140 -8.71 3.20 -3.03
CA GLY A 140 -10.17 3.27 -3.17
C GLY A 140 -10.80 4.33 -2.29
N ILE A 141 -10.41 4.43 -1.00
CA ILE A 141 -10.92 5.48 -0.10
C ILE A 141 -10.49 6.87 -0.55
N VAL A 142 -9.25 7.03 -1.02
CA VAL A 142 -8.75 8.31 -1.55
C VAL A 142 -9.56 8.71 -2.79
N GLN A 143 -9.87 7.76 -3.65
CA GLN A 143 -10.71 8.01 -4.82
C GLN A 143 -12.15 8.39 -4.44
N ALA A 144 -12.74 7.70 -3.45
CA ALA A 144 -14.06 8.04 -2.94
C ALA A 144 -14.11 9.46 -2.38
N ILE A 145 -13.12 9.85 -1.56
CA ILE A 145 -12.99 11.22 -1.05
C ILE A 145 -12.84 12.21 -2.21
N THR A 146 -12.03 11.88 -3.21
CA THR A 146 -11.83 12.70 -4.42
C THR A 146 -13.14 12.94 -5.17
N ALA A 147 -13.94 11.89 -5.35
CA ALA A 147 -15.22 11.96 -6.05
C ALA A 147 -16.23 12.85 -5.31
N VAL A 148 -16.29 12.76 -3.98
CA VAL A 148 -17.24 13.54 -3.17
C VAL A 148 -16.78 15.00 -2.98
N SER A 149 -15.47 15.23 -2.78
CA SER A 149 -14.92 16.56 -2.51
C SER A 149 -14.67 17.42 -3.76
N GLY A 150 -14.58 16.80 -4.95
CA GLY A 150 -14.18 17.47 -6.19
C GLY A 150 -12.71 17.89 -6.23
N CYS A 151 -11.92 17.53 -5.21
CA CYS A 151 -10.50 17.85 -5.13
C CYS A 151 -9.67 16.96 -6.07
N ARG A 152 -8.42 17.35 -6.35
CA ARG A 152 -7.51 16.52 -7.15
C ARG A 152 -7.05 15.30 -6.34
N PHE A 153 -7.06 14.11 -6.95
CA PHE A 153 -6.64 12.85 -6.33
C PHE A 153 -5.29 12.96 -5.59
N GLY A 154 -4.29 13.58 -6.22
CA GLY A 154 -2.97 13.74 -5.60
C GLY A 154 -2.99 14.58 -4.31
N SER A 155 -3.82 15.64 -4.26
CA SER A 155 -3.96 16.47 -3.05
C SER A 155 -4.66 15.71 -1.94
N VAL A 156 -5.72 14.97 -2.28
CA VAL A 156 -6.45 14.10 -1.33
C VAL A 156 -5.52 12.99 -0.81
N LYS A 157 -4.74 12.35 -1.69
CA LYS A 157 -3.77 11.30 -1.31
C LYS A 157 -2.74 11.83 -0.31
N VAL A 158 -2.14 12.97 -0.59
CA VAL A 158 -1.16 13.59 0.33
C VAL A 158 -1.79 13.92 1.68
N GLY A 159 -2.98 14.50 1.69
CA GLY A 159 -3.70 14.81 2.93
C GLY A 159 -4.08 13.55 3.72
N PHE A 160 -4.53 12.50 3.03
CA PHE A 160 -4.88 11.22 3.63
C PHE A 160 -3.66 10.52 4.22
N ASP A 161 -2.57 10.42 3.47
CA ASP A 161 -1.31 9.83 3.93
C ASP A 161 -0.74 10.62 5.13
N ALA A 162 -0.81 11.95 5.09
CA ALA A 162 -0.39 12.80 6.20
C ALA A 162 -1.22 12.57 7.48
N THR A 163 -2.55 12.38 7.35
CA THR A 163 -3.40 12.05 8.50
C THR A 163 -3.07 10.69 9.10
N LEU A 164 -2.79 9.68 8.28
CA LEU A 164 -2.37 8.36 8.76
C LEU A 164 -1.04 8.42 9.50
N VAL A 165 -0.05 9.11 8.94
CA VAL A 165 1.26 9.29 9.59
C VAL A 165 1.13 10.10 10.87
N ALA A 166 0.36 11.18 10.88
CA ALA A 166 0.12 11.99 12.08
C ALA A 166 -0.57 11.17 13.19
N THR A 167 -1.59 10.38 12.83
CA THR A 167 -2.26 9.48 13.77
C THR A 167 -1.30 8.45 14.33
N ALA A 168 -0.49 7.82 13.48
CA ALA A 168 0.53 6.86 13.88
C ALA A 168 1.58 7.51 14.81
N LEU A 169 1.98 8.76 14.52
CA LEU A 169 2.91 9.54 15.35
C LEU A 169 2.34 9.77 16.75
N VAL A 170 1.10 10.24 16.83
CA VAL A 170 0.41 10.47 18.10
C VAL A 170 0.32 9.18 18.92
N LEU A 171 -0.11 8.07 18.31
CA LEU A 171 -0.21 6.78 18.98
C LEU A 171 1.16 6.24 19.40
N SER A 172 2.20 6.42 18.57
CA SER A 172 3.57 6.04 18.93
C SER A 172 4.04 6.76 20.18
N LEU A 173 3.81 8.08 20.27
CA LEU A 173 4.18 8.87 21.44
C LEU A 173 3.34 8.49 22.67
N LEU A 174 2.04 8.24 22.52
CA LEU A 174 1.16 7.85 23.61
C LEU A 174 1.49 6.47 24.20
N PHE A 175 1.79 5.48 23.34
CA PHE A 175 2.04 4.11 23.81
C PHE A 175 3.47 3.86 24.22
N PHE A 176 4.44 4.49 23.57
CA PHE A 176 5.87 4.17 23.73
C PHE A 176 6.70 5.33 24.28
N HIS A 177 6.14 6.53 24.39
CA HIS A 177 6.86 7.76 24.76
C HIS A 177 8.11 8.04 23.90
N ARG A 178 8.17 7.43 22.71
CA ARG A 178 9.23 7.56 21.70
C ARG A 178 8.68 7.29 20.31
N LEU A 179 9.45 7.64 19.29
CA LEU A 179 9.12 7.29 17.90
C LEU A 179 9.38 5.81 17.69
N GLN A 180 8.31 5.02 17.53
CA GLN A 180 8.36 3.59 17.26
C GLN A 180 7.65 3.31 15.94
N GLY A 181 8.32 2.61 15.02
CA GLY A 181 7.74 2.23 13.72
C GLY A 181 7.65 3.35 12.68
N LEU A 182 8.01 4.59 13.04
CA LEU A 182 8.07 5.74 12.17
C LEU A 182 9.49 6.28 12.13
N GLY A 183 9.90 6.81 10.99
CA GLY A 183 11.25 7.37 10.84
C GLY A 183 11.46 8.07 9.51
N VAL A 184 12.72 8.39 9.23
CA VAL A 184 13.13 9.04 7.99
C VAL A 184 12.73 8.21 6.76
N GLY A 185 12.73 6.88 6.88
CA GLY A 185 12.30 5.97 5.82
C GLY A 185 10.83 6.15 5.41
N THR A 186 9.94 6.54 6.35
CA THR A 186 8.53 6.83 6.02
C THR A 186 8.43 8.06 5.10
N ILE A 187 9.23 9.09 5.35
CA ILE A 187 9.29 10.30 4.49
C ILE A 187 9.91 9.96 3.14
N LEU A 188 11.04 9.24 3.16
CA LEU A 188 11.75 8.85 1.95
C LEU A 188 10.90 7.95 1.06
N SER A 189 10.22 6.94 1.62
CA SER A 189 9.34 6.05 0.85
C SER A 189 8.17 6.81 0.23
N THR A 190 7.56 7.74 0.95
CA THR A 190 6.47 8.59 0.43
C THR A 190 6.90 9.36 -0.82
N LEU A 191 8.08 9.96 -0.78
CA LEU A 191 8.60 10.76 -1.90
C LEU A 191 9.14 9.90 -3.04
N ALA A 192 9.77 8.76 -2.71
CA ALA A 192 10.45 7.89 -3.68
C ALA A 192 9.44 7.04 -4.47
N VAL A 193 8.51 6.36 -3.78
CA VAL A 193 7.60 5.40 -4.41
C VAL A 193 6.79 6.05 -5.53
N GLY A 194 6.18 7.22 -5.29
CA GLY A 194 5.41 7.91 -6.32
C GLY A 194 6.24 8.30 -7.56
N ARG A 195 7.50 8.73 -7.35
CA ARG A 195 8.42 9.05 -8.45
C ARG A 195 8.85 7.82 -9.22
N ILE A 196 9.13 6.71 -8.53
CA ILE A 196 9.52 5.44 -9.16
C ILE A 196 8.33 4.85 -9.94
N VAL A 197 7.09 4.90 -9.41
CA VAL A 197 5.87 4.51 -10.15
C VAL A 197 5.76 5.30 -11.45
N ASN A 198 5.92 6.62 -11.40
CA ASN A 198 5.88 7.46 -12.60
C ASN A 198 6.99 7.11 -13.59
N LEU A 199 8.19 6.78 -13.11
CA LEU A 199 9.30 6.34 -13.94
C LEU A 199 8.99 5.01 -14.62
N TYR A 200 8.48 4.01 -13.87
CA TYR A 200 8.11 2.70 -14.41
C TYR A 200 7.00 2.80 -15.44
N ASN A 201 5.96 3.59 -15.17
CA ASN A 201 4.86 3.79 -16.10
C ASN A 201 5.30 4.45 -17.41
N ARG A 202 6.36 5.27 -17.39
CA ARG A 202 6.90 5.92 -18.59
C ARG A 202 7.93 5.09 -19.33
N ARG A 203 8.72 4.25 -18.64
CA ARG A 203 9.90 3.59 -19.20
C ARG A 203 9.73 2.10 -19.44
N LEU A 204 8.85 1.42 -18.70
CA LEU A 204 8.70 -0.03 -18.81
C LEU A 204 7.63 -0.41 -19.84
N PRO A 205 8.02 -1.06 -20.96
CA PRO A 205 7.08 -1.51 -21.98
C PRO A 205 6.11 -2.57 -21.46
N LEU A 206 6.45 -3.26 -20.37
CA LEU A 206 5.56 -4.23 -19.71
C LEU A 206 4.28 -3.55 -19.23
N ILE A 207 4.39 -2.38 -18.57
CA ILE A 207 3.24 -1.65 -18.02
C ILE A 207 2.30 -1.19 -19.16
N SER A 208 2.86 -0.68 -20.25
CA SER A 208 2.07 -0.29 -21.42
C SER A 208 1.36 -1.47 -22.08
N ARG A 209 2.01 -2.66 -22.15
CA ARG A 209 1.39 -3.90 -22.64
C ARG A 209 0.24 -4.37 -21.77
N ILE A 210 0.39 -4.29 -20.43
CA ILE A 210 -0.68 -4.64 -19.49
C ILE A 210 -1.85 -3.64 -19.64
N SER A 211 -1.56 -2.35 -19.73
CA SER A 211 -2.60 -1.33 -19.95
C SER A 211 -3.34 -1.49 -21.28
N ALA A 212 -2.67 -2.01 -22.32
CA ALA A 212 -3.29 -2.31 -23.62
C ALA A 212 -4.27 -3.51 -23.59
N LEU A 213 -4.31 -4.29 -22.50
CA LEU A 213 -5.33 -5.33 -22.28
C LEU A 213 -6.70 -4.75 -21.90
N VAL A 214 -6.74 -3.47 -21.53
CA VAL A 214 -7.97 -2.75 -21.19
C VAL A 214 -8.66 -2.36 -22.49
N PRO A 215 -9.95 -2.74 -22.70
CA PRO A 215 -10.69 -2.42 -23.91
C PRO A 215 -10.96 -0.92 -24.05
#